data_e633a3f214d3bffe66e1011347eb5d60
#
_entry.id   e633a3f214d3bffe66e1011347eb5d60
#
_cell.length_a   1.000
_cell.length_b   1.000
_cell.length_c   1.000
_cell.angle_alpha   90.00
_cell.angle_beta   90.00
_cell.angle_gamma   90.00
#
_symmetry.space_group_name_H-M   'P 1'
#
loop_
_entity.id
_entity.type
_entity.pdbx_description
1 polymer ?
#
loop_
_entity_poly.entity_id
_entity_poly.type
_entity_poly.pdbx_seq_one_letter_code
_entity_poly.pdbx_strand_id
1 'polypeptide(L)'
;MNKGSYTYEYPRPSVTTDCVIFGFDSDGLSVLLIERGIEPFKGCWAFPGGFMQMDEDAETCARRELEEETGLKADYVEQFGTFSDVSRDPRGRT
;
A
#
# COMPACT_ATOMS: atom_id res chain seq x y z
N MET A 1 2.93 -10.47 -5.52
CA MET A 1 4.28 -9.91 -5.40
C MET A 1 5.30 -10.87 -5.96
N ASN A 2 6.26 -10.38 -6.71
CA ASN A 2 7.35 -11.19 -7.24
C ASN A 2 8.25 -11.66 -6.10
N LYS A 3 8.43 -12.98 -5.96
CA LYS A 3 9.21 -13.57 -4.87
C LYS A 3 10.59 -14.03 -5.29
N GLY A 4 11.05 -13.67 -6.48
CA GLY A 4 12.40 -13.97 -6.91
C GLY A 4 13.45 -13.21 -6.12
N SER A 5 14.68 -13.69 -6.17
CA SER A 5 15.82 -12.99 -5.61
C SER A 5 16.44 -12.07 -6.66
N TYR A 6 16.81 -10.88 -6.23
CA TYR A 6 17.43 -9.86 -7.09
C TYR A 6 18.73 -9.40 -6.48
N THR A 7 19.74 -9.23 -7.33
CA THR A 7 21.03 -8.71 -6.93
C THR A 7 21.31 -7.41 -7.65
N TYR A 8 21.67 -6.37 -6.89
CA TYR A 8 21.93 -5.04 -7.43
C TYR A 8 23.32 -4.59 -7.03
N GLU A 9 23.93 -3.76 -7.89
CA GLU A 9 25.21 -3.13 -7.59
C GLU A 9 25.11 -2.20 -6.37
N TYR A 10 23.97 -1.53 -6.22
CA TYR A 10 23.72 -0.63 -5.09
C TYR A 10 22.46 -1.06 -4.33
N PRO A 11 22.43 -0.84 -3.00
CA PRO A 11 21.21 -1.07 -2.24
C PRO A 11 20.04 -0.23 -2.77
N ARG A 12 18.86 -0.81 -2.75
CA ARG A 12 17.64 -0.14 -3.23
C ARG A 12 16.56 -0.20 -2.17
N PRO A 13 15.84 0.92 -1.93
CA PRO A 13 14.68 0.90 -1.05
C PRO A 13 13.52 0.16 -1.70
N SER A 14 12.63 -0.37 -0.88
CA SER A 14 11.34 -0.88 -1.34
C SER A 14 10.36 0.29 -1.50
N VAL A 15 9.42 0.15 -2.42
CA VAL A 15 8.35 1.13 -2.63
C VAL A 15 7.02 0.47 -2.33
N THR A 16 6.21 1.15 -1.51
CA THR A 16 4.86 0.72 -1.18
C THR A 16 3.85 1.78 -1.59
N THR A 17 2.61 1.35 -1.80
CA THR A 17 1.48 2.25 -2.01
C THR A 17 0.41 1.96 -0.97
N ASP A 18 -0.28 3.01 -0.54
CA ASP A 18 -1.44 2.91 0.34
C ASP A 18 -2.59 3.70 -0.28
N CYS A 19 -3.79 3.14 -0.22
CA CYS A 19 -4.99 3.79 -0.74
C CYS A 19 -5.79 4.39 0.39
N VAL A 20 -6.14 5.66 0.26
CA VAL A 20 -7.07 6.32 1.15
C VAL A 20 -8.41 6.38 0.44
N ILE A 21 -9.35 5.55 0.88
CA ILE A 21 -10.66 5.42 0.26
C ILE A 21 -11.70 6.07 1.17
N PHE A 22 -12.37 7.08 0.64
CA PHE A 22 -13.41 7.79 1.38
C PHE A 22 -14.79 7.24 1.02
N GLY A 23 -15.59 6.99 2.04
CA GLY A 23 -16.99 6.70 1.90
C GLY A 23 -17.81 7.84 2.49
N PHE A 24 -18.98 8.09 1.93
CA PHE A 24 -19.87 9.15 2.42
C PHE A 24 -21.30 8.64 2.45
N ASP A 25 -21.94 8.76 3.61
CA ASP A 25 -23.32 8.38 3.80
C ASP A 25 -24.02 9.37 4.73
N SER A 26 -25.23 9.01 5.22
CA SER A 26 -26.00 9.86 6.12
C SER A 26 -25.32 10.12 7.48
N ASP A 27 -24.38 9.26 7.88
CA ASP A 27 -23.62 9.40 9.11
C ASP A 27 -22.35 10.23 8.92
N GLY A 28 -22.00 10.60 7.67
CA GLY A 28 -20.88 11.46 7.36
C GLY A 28 -19.79 10.76 6.56
N LEU A 29 -18.57 11.30 6.66
CA LEU A 29 -17.40 10.82 5.94
C LEU A 29 -16.73 9.69 6.71
N SER A 30 -16.37 8.63 6.01
CA SER A 30 -15.63 7.51 6.57
C SER A 30 -14.42 7.16 5.70
N VAL A 31 -13.48 6.42 6.27
CA VAL A 31 -12.28 5.94 5.59
C VAL A 31 -12.23 4.42 5.71
N LEU A 32 -11.94 3.75 4.60
CA LEU A 32 -11.80 2.30 4.58
C LEU A 32 -10.45 1.88 5.18
N LEU A 33 -10.51 1.03 6.19
CA LEU A 33 -9.33 0.41 6.80
C LEU A 33 -9.47 -1.10 6.75
N ILE A 34 -8.34 -1.78 6.71
CA ILE A 34 -8.28 -3.24 6.83
C ILE A 34 -7.52 -3.61 8.11
N GLU A 35 -7.86 -4.76 8.67
CA GLU A 35 -7.13 -5.31 9.81
C GLU A 35 -5.95 -6.13 9.32
N ARG A 36 -4.75 -5.82 9.83
CA ARG A 36 -3.56 -6.57 9.45
C ARG A 36 -3.61 -7.99 9.98
N GLY A 37 -3.38 -8.96 9.12
CA GLY A 37 -3.36 -10.38 9.48
C GLY A 37 -1.97 -10.92 9.80
N ILE A 38 -0.91 -10.14 9.58
CA ILE A 38 0.48 -10.56 9.79
C ILE A 38 1.29 -9.47 10.48
N GLU A 39 2.42 -9.87 11.06
CA GLU A 39 3.39 -8.92 11.61
C GLU A 39 4.11 -8.16 10.48
N PRO A 40 4.59 -6.90 10.69
CA PRO A 40 4.42 -6.13 11.93
C PRO A 40 3.01 -5.57 12.10
N PHE A 41 2.66 -5.26 13.33
CA PHE A 41 1.38 -4.64 13.70
C PHE A 41 0.14 -5.51 13.41
N LYS A 42 0.27 -6.84 13.55
CA LYS A 42 -0.86 -7.76 13.44
C LYS A 42 -2.00 -7.32 14.35
N GLY A 43 -3.22 -7.29 13.81
CA GLY A 43 -4.40 -6.86 14.52
C GLY A 43 -4.67 -5.36 14.47
N CYS A 44 -3.73 -4.55 14.00
CA CYS A 44 -3.92 -3.12 13.82
C CYS A 44 -4.65 -2.82 12.51
N TRP A 45 -5.33 -1.68 12.46
CA TRP A 45 -6.01 -1.21 11.27
C TRP A 45 -5.04 -0.44 10.38
N ALA A 46 -5.17 -0.63 9.08
CA ALA A 46 -4.28 0.01 8.10
C ALA A 46 -5.05 0.34 6.82
N PHE A 47 -4.52 1.27 6.04
CA PHE A 47 -5.01 1.52 4.68
C PHE A 47 -4.71 0.31 3.79
N PRO A 48 -5.61 -0.02 2.84
CA PRO A 48 -5.28 -1.01 1.81
C PRO A 48 -4.03 -0.59 1.05
N GLY A 49 -3.09 -1.51 0.84
CA GLY A 49 -1.86 -1.20 0.14
C GLY A 49 -0.84 -2.32 0.23
N GLY A 50 0.30 -2.11 -0.37
CA GLY A 50 1.37 -3.10 -0.36
C GLY A 50 2.56 -2.69 -1.19
N PHE A 51 3.46 -3.65 -1.39
CA PHE A 51 4.71 -3.43 -2.10
C PHE A 51 4.52 -3.40 -3.61
N MET A 52 5.15 -2.42 -4.25
CA MET A 52 5.18 -2.30 -5.70
C MET A 52 6.01 -3.44 -6.30
N GLN A 53 5.48 -4.08 -7.34
CA GLN A 53 6.19 -5.12 -8.09
C GLN A 53 7.11 -4.48 -9.13
N MET A 54 8.05 -5.28 -9.66
CA MET A 54 9.06 -4.78 -10.57
C MET A 54 8.50 -4.28 -11.92
N ASP A 55 7.34 -4.79 -12.32
CA ASP A 55 6.72 -4.50 -13.61
C ASP A 55 5.49 -3.60 -13.52
N GLU A 56 5.28 -2.94 -12.38
CA GLU A 56 4.12 -2.05 -12.21
C GLU A 56 4.53 -0.68 -11.70
N ASP A 57 3.76 0.33 -12.09
CA ASP A 57 3.89 1.67 -11.53
C ASP A 57 3.07 1.80 -10.24
N ALA A 58 3.17 2.96 -9.59
CA ALA A 58 2.49 3.19 -8.32
C ALA A 58 0.98 3.11 -8.43
N GLU A 59 0.39 3.65 -9.50
CA GLU A 59 -1.06 3.61 -9.71
C GLU A 59 -1.55 2.17 -9.90
N THR A 60 -0.85 1.39 -10.70
CA THR A 60 -1.18 -0.01 -10.94
C THR A 60 -1.07 -0.82 -9.64
N CYS A 61 -0.01 -0.58 -8.86
CA CYS A 61 0.17 -1.21 -7.55
C CYS A 61 -1.00 -0.88 -6.61
N ALA A 62 -1.37 0.38 -6.52
CA ALA A 62 -2.46 0.82 -5.63
C ALA A 62 -3.78 0.14 -6.01
N ARG A 63 -4.11 0.10 -7.29
CA ARG A 63 -5.34 -0.55 -7.77
C ARG A 63 -5.34 -2.04 -7.53
N ARG A 64 -4.21 -2.70 -7.78
CA ARG A 64 -4.07 -4.14 -7.58
C ARG A 64 -4.24 -4.51 -6.12
N GLU A 65 -3.53 -3.84 -5.23
CA GLU A 65 -3.60 -4.10 -3.79
C GLU A 65 -5.00 -3.82 -3.24
N LEU A 66 -5.64 -2.75 -3.70
CA LEU A 66 -7.00 -2.43 -3.29
C LEU A 66 -7.96 -3.56 -3.67
N GLU A 67 -7.90 -4.05 -4.91
CA GLU A 67 -8.76 -5.12 -5.38
C GLU A 67 -8.49 -6.43 -4.65
N GLU A 68 -7.23 -6.78 -4.45
CA GLU A 68 -6.85 -8.02 -3.74
C GLU A 68 -7.32 -8.02 -2.30
N GLU A 69 -7.22 -6.88 -1.61
CA GLU A 69 -7.52 -6.80 -0.18
C GLU A 69 -8.99 -6.53 0.12
N THR A 70 -9.71 -5.86 -0.77
CA THR A 70 -11.08 -5.41 -0.49
C THR A 70 -12.11 -5.87 -1.52
N GLY A 71 -11.68 -6.32 -2.70
CA GLY A 71 -12.57 -6.62 -3.82
C GLY A 71 -13.06 -5.38 -4.57
N LEU A 72 -12.71 -4.18 -4.13
CA LEU A 72 -13.11 -2.94 -4.78
C LEU A 72 -12.22 -2.63 -5.98
N LYS A 73 -12.83 -2.07 -7.01
CA LYS A 73 -12.12 -1.57 -8.19
C LYS A 73 -12.24 -0.07 -8.25
N ALA A 74 -11.10 0.62 -8.40
CA ALA A 74 -11.07 2.06 -8.55
C ALA A 74 -10.80 2.43 -10.00
N ASP A 75 -11.67 3.23 -10.60
CA ASP A 75 -11.46 3.75 -11.96
C ASP A 75 -10.49 4.92 -11.98
N TYR A 76 -10.36 5.60 -10.84
CA TYR A 76 -9.52 6.78 -10.71
C TYR A 76 -8.84 6.78 -9.35
N VAL A 77 -7.52 6.99 -9.36
CA VAL A 77 -6.73 7.24 -8.16
C VAL A 77 -5.82 8.42 -8.42
N GLU A 78 -5.59 9.21 -7.38
CA GLU A 78 -4.73 10.38 -7.45
C GLU A 78 -3.73 10.33 -6.30
N GLN A 79 -2.46 10.50 -6.60
CA GLN A 79 -1.43 10.56 -5.60
C GLN A 79 -1.50 11.90 -4.86
N PHE A 80 -1.55 11.86 -3.54
CA PHE A 80 -1.57 13.09 -2.75
C PHE A 80 -0.31 13.29 -1.88
N GLY A 81 0.55 12.29 -1.76
CA GLY A 81 1.77 12.45 -0.98
C GLY A 81 2.70 11.26 -1.06
N THR A 82 3.95 11.52 -0.75
CA THR A 82 5.00 10.51 -0.63
C THR A 82 5.67 10.67 0.74
N PHE A 83 5.86 9.56 1.44
CA PHE A 83 6.44 9.54 2.78
C PHE A 83 7.74 8.75 2.72
N SER A 84 8.86 9.43 2.95
CA SER A 84 10.18 8.87 2.70
C SER A 84 11.14 8.95 3.88
N ASP A 85 10.65 9.16 5.09
CA ASP A 85 11.49 9.14 6.29
C ASP A 85 12.25 7.82 6.36
N VAL A 86 13.55 7.89 6.66
CA VAL A 86 14.45 6.74 6.61
C VAL A 86 14.01 5.62 7.57
N SER A 87 13.45 5.96 8.70
CA SER A 87 13.09 5.01 9.76
C SER A 87 11.59 4.76 9.88
N ARG A 88 10.79 5.17 8.88
CA ARG A 88 9.33 5.07 8.99
C ARG A 88 8.78 3.64 9.02
N ASP A 89 9.48 2.69 8.41
CA ASP A 89 9.03 1.29 8.33
C ASP A 89 10.01 0.39 9.08
N PRO A 90 9.55 -0.38 10.09
CA PRO A 90 10.41 -1.26 10.87
C PRO A 90 10.98 -2.44 10.07
N ARG A 91 10.39 -2.77 8.91
CA ARG A 91 10.82 -3.90 8.08
C ARG A 91 12.08 -3.59 7.27
N GLY A 92 12.37 -2.31 7.04
CA GLY A 92 13.52 -1.89 6.25
C GLY A 92 13.32 -0.52 5.60
N ARG A 93 14.18 -0.19 4.67
CA ARG A 93 14.12 1.08 3.95
C ARG A 93 12.98 1.05 2.92
N THR A 94 11.92 1.74 3.23
CA THR A 94 10.71 1.78 2.40
C THR A 94 10.20 3.20 2.25
#